data_4154fdfced5698352b3f7cdce598de34
#
_entry.id   4154fdfced5698352b3f7cdce598de34
#
_cell.length_a   1.000
_cell.length_b   1.000
_cell.length_c   1.000
_cell.angle_alpha   90.00
_cell.angle_beta   90.00
_cell.angle_gamma   90.00
#
_symmetry.space_group_name_H-M   'P 1'
#
loop_
_entity.id
_entity.type
_entity.pdbx_description
1 polymer ?
#
loop_
_entity_poly.entity_id
_entity_poly.type
_entity_poly.pdbx_seq_one_letter_code
_entity_poly.pdbx_strand_id
1 'polypeptide(L)'
;MFILTLIQPVIWLGLLGNALNLSSLVSPSSFTPPTFNPPLTAQQMAQLGSYFQDLGNNILGSTFGTTSYISFMAVGMIAFTALFTTMFSGMSVVWDRRLGFLNKVLSTPVSRAVIILSKVFSATLRSMFQASIILLIAIPLGFQVGLAFTPLSILGVFAFLFLICVGLSSLFIAINIRSTRIETPMAVMNLLNLPLTFASSAFFPIDRMPGWLQAVANANPLSYTINGMRQLLINDTIDYSALAFQYAYVGIFAAVLTTIGIVLSWRYLNK
;
A
#
# COMPACT_ATOMS: atom_id res chain seq x y z
N MET A 1 0.18 -17.46 8.44
CA MET A 1 0.67 -16.41 7.51
C MET A 1 -0.26 -15.19 7.43
N PHE A 2 -1.58 -15.36 7.43
CA PHE A 2 -2.55 -14.26 7.36
C PHE A 2 -2.32 -13.16 8.44
N ILE A 3 -2.15 -13.57 9.70
CA ILE A 3 -1.95 -12.64 10.82
C ILE A 3 -0.59 -11.92 10.71
N LEU A 4 0.47 -12.60 10.30
CA LEU A 4 1.81 -12.03 10.19
C LEU A 4 1.88 -10.89 9.17
N THR A 5 1.15 -10.98 8.06
CA THR A 5 1.09 -9.92 7.03
C THR A 5 0.30 -8.69 7.48
N LEU A 6 -0.56 -8.81 8.51
CA LEU A 6 -1.29 -7.69 9.09
C LEU A 6 -0.53 -6.99 10.23
N ILE A 7 0.26 -7.75 11.01
CA ILE A 7 0.97 -7.20 12.17
C ILE A 7 1.88 -6.05 11.76
N GLN A 8 2.67 -6.23 10.71
CA GLN A 8 3.66 -5.25 10.28
C GLN A 8 3.03 -3.91 9.86
N PRO A 9 2.01 -3.86 8.98
CA PRO A 9 1.31 -2.61 8.65
C PRO A 9 0.65 -1.94 9.86
N VAL A 10 0.06 -2.72 10.77
CA VAL A 10 -0.58 -2.18 11.97
C VAL A 10 0.44 -1.56 12.92
N ILE A 11 1.59 -2.20 13.12
CA ILE A 11 2.69 -1.65 13.92
C ILE A 11 3.19 -0.34 13.30
N TRP A 12 3.44 -0.31 11.99
CA TRP A 12 3.89 0.89 11.31
C TRP A 12 2.86 2.01 11.39
N LEU A 13 1.58 1.71 11.21
CA LEU A 13 0.51 2.69 11.33
C LEU A 13 0.43 3.25 12.76
N GLY A 14 0.51 2.38 13.77
CA GLY A 14 0.48 2.78 15.18
C GLY A 14 1.70 3.58 15.61
N LEU A 15 2.91 3.15 15.19
CA LEU A 15 4.16 3.82 15.56
C LEU A 15 4.35 5.14 14.82
N LEU A 16 4.37 5.10 13.46
CA LEU A 16 4.65 6.29 12.66
C LEU A 16 3.46 7.24 12.60
N GLY A 17 2.23 6.71 12.57
CA GLY A 17 1.03 7.51 12.57
C GLY A 17 0.94 8.41 13.82
N ASN A 18 1.32 7.90 14.98
CA ASN A 18 1.36 8.67 16.22
C ASN A 18 2.65 9.49 16.38
N ALA A 19 3.80 8.96 15.96
CA ALA A 19 5.09 9.64 16.12
C ALA A 19 5.17 10.95 15.31
N LEU A 20 4.51 11.02 14.16
CA LEU A 20 4.45 12.21 13.31
C LEU A 20 3.14 13.01 13.51
N ASN A 21 2.38 12.71 14.54
CA ASN A 21 1.24 13.54 14.93
C ASN A 21 1.74 14.80 15.64
N LEU A 22 2.05 15.84 14.84
CA LEU A 22 2.57 17.13 15.32
C LEU A 22 1.65 17.79 16.35
N SER A 23 0.35 17.50 16.31
CA SER A 23 -0.61 18.01 17.30
C SER A 23 -0.37 17.45 18.71
N SER A 24 0.17 16.23 18.84
CA SER A 24 0.53 15.65 20.14
C SER A 24 1.87 16.15 20.65
N LEU A 25 2.80 16.50 19.75
CA LEU A 25 4.11 17.07 20.11
C LEU A 25 4.02 18.52 20.54
N VAL A 26 3.00 19.25 20.08
CA VAL A 26 2.77 20.68 20.35
C VAL A 26 1.63 20.87 21.35
N SER A 27 1.16 19.80 22.02
CA SER A 27 0.17 19.98 23.09
C SER A 27 0.75 20.88 24.21
N PRO A 28 -0.04 21.84 24.72
CA PRO A 28 0.42 22.76 25.78
C PRO A 28 0.97 22.06 27.03
N SER A 29 0.60 20.79 27.25
CA SER A 29 1.07 19.97 28.36
C SER A 29 2.48 19.39 28.17
N SER A 30 2.98 19.29 26.94
CA SER A 30 4.32 18.74 26.62
C SER A 30 5.36 19.84 26.37
N PHE A 31 4.91 21.08 26.16
CA PHE A 31 5.79 22.21 25.96
C PHE A 31 6.05 22.92 27.31
N THR A 32 7.22 22.69 27.89
CA THR A 32 7.73 23.59 28.93
C THR A 32 8.26 24.83 28.20
N PRO A 33 7.49 25.95 28.16
CA PRO A 33 7.97 27.13 27.49
C PRO A 33 9.24 27.61 28.18
N PRO A 34 10.22 28.14 27.44
CA PRO A 34 11.32 28.83 28.05
C PRO A 34 10.78 29.90 29.00
N THR A 35 11.40 30.06 30.14
CA THR A 35 10.99 31.05 31.16
C THR A 35 11.03 32.43 30.53
N PHE A 36 9.87 32.90 30.06
CA PHE A 36 9.71 34.27 29.61
C PHE A 36 9.66 35.21 30.84
N ASN A 37 10.37 36.29 30.76
CA ASN A 37 10.30 37.30 31.80
C ASN A 37 9.82 38.61 31.14
N PRO A 38 8.59 39.05 31.41
CA PRO A 38 7.55 38.52 32.31
C PRO A 38 6.90 37.24 31.81
N PRO A 39 6.35 36.38 32.71
CA PRO A 39 5.69 35.12 32.36
C PRO A 39 4.48 35.38 31.43
N LEU A 40 4.28 34.52 30.44
CA LEU A 40 3.14 34.59 29.52
C LEU A 40 1.83 34.41 30.29
N THR A 41 0.82 35.19 29.98
CA THR A 41 -0.53 34.99 30.49
C THR A 41 -1.14 33.71 29.92
N ALA A 42 -2.12 33.13 30.62
CA ALA A 42 -2.83 31.94 30.15
C ALA A 42 -3.45 32.13 28.74
N GLN A 43 -3.88 33.35 28.42
CA GLN A 43 -4.44 33.70 27.13
C GLN A 43 -3.37 33.74 26.03
N GLN A 44 -2.18 34.27 26.30
CA GLN A 44 -1.05 34.24 25.39
C GLN A 44 -0.53 32.82 25.15
N MET A 45 -0.53 31.98 26.17
CA MET A 45 -0.17 30.54 26.04
C MET A 45 -1.16 29.80 25.14
N ALA A 46 -2.47 30.06 25.30
CA ALA A 46 -3.50 29.47 24.44
C ALA A 46 -3.37 29.93 22.98
N GLN A 47 -3.10 31.24 22.75
CA GLN A 47 -2.85 31.76 21.39
C GLN A 47 -1.58 31.15 20.76
N LEU A 48 -0.52 30.98 21.54
CA LEU A 48 0.70 30.36 21.07
C LEU A 48 0.45 28.89 20.71
N GLY A 49 -0.32 28.18 21.52
CA GLY A 49 -0.73 26.80 21.26
C GLY A 49 -1.53 26.65 19.96
N SER A 50 -2.53 27.53 19.73
CA SER A 50 -3.32 27.53 18.49
C SER A 50 -2.44 27.85 17.27
N TYR A 51 -1.54 28.83 17.40
CA TYR A 51 -0.61 29.19 16.32
C TYR A 51 0.31 28.00 15.91
N PHE A 52 0.87 27.28 16.89
CA PHE A 52 1.67 26.09 16.59
C PHE A 52 0.84 24.96 15.98
N GLN A 53 -0.41 24.80 16.43
CA GLN A 53 -1.31 23.82 15.85
C GLN A 53 -1.64 24.13 14.38
N ASP A 54 -1.94 25.40 14.08
CA ASP A 54 -2.19 25.88 12.71
C ASP A 54 -0.95 25.74 11.83
N LEU A 55 0.23 26.05 12.38
CA LEU A 55 1.50 25.86 11.68
C LEU A 55 1.73 24.37 11.36
N GLY A 56 1.50 23.49 12.32
CA GLY A 56 1.59 22.04 12.14
C GLY A 56 0.63 21.51 11.08
N ASN A 57 -0.62 21.95 11.11
CA ASN A 57 -1.64 21.59 10.11
C ASN A 57 -1.28 22.12 8.71
N ASN A 58 -0.74 23.33 8.61
CA ASN A 58 -0.29 23.91 7.35
C ASN A 58 0.92 23.15 6.76
N ILE A 59 1.88 22.75 7.61
CA ILE A 59 3.02 21.94 7.19
C ILE A 59 2.55 20.57 6.71
N LEU A 60 1.65 19.91 7.44
CA LEU A 60 1.09 18.63 7.04
C LEU A 60 0.29 18.75 5.74
N GLY A 61 -0.60 19.75 5.65
CA GLY A 61 -1.41 19.98 4.46
C GLY A 61 -0.56 20.26 3.22
N SER A 62 0.47 21.11 3.33
CA SER A 62 1.35 21.45 2.20
C SER A 62 2.32 20.33 1.82
N THR A 63 2.63 19.42 2.76
CA THR A 63 3.57 18.34 2.51
C THR A 63 2.87 17.05 2.09
N PHE A 64 1.80 16.65 2.79
CA PHE A 64 1.13 15.37 2.62
C PHE A 64 -0.25 15.48 1.95
N GLY A 65 -0.74 16.70 1.68
CA GLY A 65 -2.07 16.94 1.11
C GLY A 65 -3.23 16.61 2.08
N THR A 66 -2.93 16.44 3.36
CA THR A 66 -3.92 16.15 4.42
C THR A 66 -3.42 16.67 5.75
N THR A 67 -4.33 17.06 6.64
CA THR A 67 -4.03 17.46 8.02
C THR A 67 -3.73 16.27 8.94
N SER A 68 -4.06 15.04 8.50
CA SER A 68 -3.81 13.81 9.25
C SER A 68 -2.77 12.93 8.58
N TYR A 69 -1.57 12.85 9.17
CA TYR A 69 -0.53 11.93 8.70
C TYR A 69 -0.98 10.45 8.79
N ILE A 70 -1.85 10.13 9.76
CA ILE A 70 -2.43 8.78 9.89
C ILE A 70 -3.24 8.42 8.64
N SER A 71 -4.03 9.34 8.10
CA SER A 71 -4.79 9.12 6.87
C SER A 71 -3.88 8.88 5.67
N PHE A 72 -2.83 9.71 5.53
CA PHE A 72 -1.83 9.54 4.48
C PHE A 72 -1.16 8.18 4.55
N MET A 73 -0.72 7.78 5.76
CA MET A 73 -0.03 6.53 6.03
C MET A 73 -0.93 5.30 5.86
N ALA A 74 -2.21 5.40 6.28
CA ALA A 74 -3.15 4.29 6.19
C ALA A 74 -3.34 3.80 4.76
N VAL A 75 -3.49 4.70 3.79
CA VAL A 75 -3.60 4.33 2.37
C VAL A 75 -2.31 3.67 1.87
N GLY A 76 -1.15 4.19 2.27
CA GLY A 76 0.14 3.54 1.99
C GLY A 76 0.22 2.12 2.57
N MET A 77 -0.27 1.92 3.80
CA MET A 77 -0.27 0.61 4.47
C MET A 77 -1.25 -0.38 3.84
N ILE A 78 -2.37 0.08 3.29
CA ILE A 78 -3.29 -0.76 2.50
C ILE A 78 -2.55 -1.33 1.28
N ALA A 79 -1.87 -0.49 0.51
CA ALA A 79 -1.10 -0.93 -0.65
C ALA A 79 0.10 -1.82 -0.28
N PHE A 80 0.79 -1.51 0.81
CA PHE A 80 1.85 -2.33 1.38
C PHE A 80 1.36 -3.72 1.76
N THR A 81 0.20 -3.81 2.44
CA THR A 81 -0.43 -5.09 2.79
C THR A 81 -0.76 -5.91 1.54
N ALA A 82 -1.28 -5.25 0.50
CA ALA A 82 -1.58 -5.89 -0.77
C ALA A 82 -0.31 -6.46 -1.43
N LEU A 83 0.79 -5.70 -1.46
CA LEU A 83 2.08 -6.16 -1.97
C LEU A 83 2.59 -7.39 -1.23
N PHE A 84 2.62 -7.34 0.11
CA PHE A 84 3.10 -8.46 0.92
C PHE A 84 2.23 -9.70 0.77
N THR A 85 0.92 -9.54 0.77
CA THR A 85 -0.02 -10.67 0.64
C THR A 85 0.12 -11.36 -0.72
N THR A 86 0.24 -10.60 -1.79
CA THR A 86 0.46 -11.15 -3.14
C THR A 86 1.79 -11.86 -3.26
N MET A 87 2.84 -11.29 -2.65
CA MET A 87 4.17 -11.87 -2.59
C MET A 87 4.16 -13.24 -1.90
N PHE A 88 3.62 -13.32 -0.69
CA PHE A 88 3.52 -14.58 0.05
C PHE A 88 2.56 -15.58 -0.59
N SER A 89 1.50 -15.11 -1.25
CA SER A 89 0.59 -15.98 -1.99
C SER A 89 1.29 -16.62 -3.20
N GLY A 90 2.18 -15.88 -3.88
CA GLY A 90 3.02 -16.45 -4.93
C GLY A 90 3.89 -17.62 -4.45
N MET A 91 4.35 -17.57 -3.18
CA MET A 91 5.14 -18.63 -2.58
C MET A 91 4.34 -19.95 -2.36
N SER A 92 3.01 -19.86 -2.30
CA SER A 92 2.16 -21.04 -2.15
C SER A 92 2.40 -22.08 -3.26
N VAL A 93 2.78 -21.64 -4.46
CA VAL A 93 3.07 -22.53 -5.60
C VAL A 93 4.30 -23.40 -5.32
N VAL A 94 5.32 -22.87 -4.64
CA VAL A 94 6.52 -23.62 -4.26
C VAL A 94 6.17 -24.72 -3.24
N TRP A 95 5.32 -24.37 -2.26
CA TRP A 95 4.82 -25.34 -1.27
C TRP A 95 3.98 -26.44 -1.91
N ASP A 96 3.04 -26.08 -2.81
CA ASP A 96 2.21 -27.04 -3.52
C ASP A 96 3.04 -28.02 -4.36
N ARG A 97 4.14 -27.52 -4.93
CA ARG A 97 5.08 -28.37 -5.66
C ARG A 97 5.82 -29.34 -4.74
N ARG A 98 6.37 -28.84 -3.63
CA ARG A 98 7.11 -29.65 -2.66
C ARG A 98 6.26 -30.76 -2.03
N LEU A 99 5.00 -30.45 -1.76
CA LEU A 99 4.03 -31.39 -1.19
C LEU A 99 3.43 -32.33 -2.24
N GLY A 100 3.82 -32.23 -3.52
CA GLY A 100 3.28 -33.05 -4.61
C GLY A 100 1.84 -32.68 -5.00
N PHE A 101 1.22 -31.69 -4.36
CA PHE A 101 -0.14 -31.27 -4.65
C PHE A 101 -0.26 -30.73 -6.08
N LEU A 102 0.73 -29.96 -6.54
CA LEU A 102 0.75 -29.42 -7.89
C LEU A 102 0.68 -30.55 -8.95
N ASN A 103 1.39 -31.67 -8.73
CA ASN A 103 1.37 -32.81 -9.66
C ASN A 103 -0.02 -33.45 -9.72
N LYS A 104 -0.73 -33.55 -8.58
CA LYS A 104 -2.10 -34.07 -8.56
C LYS A 104 -3.07 -33.17 -9.30
N VAL A 105 -2.92 -31.83 -9.16
CA VAL A 105 -3.73 -30.86 -9.89
C VAL A 105 -3.44 -30.91 -11.39
N LEU A 106 -2.18 -31.10 -11.79
CA LEU A 106 -1.77 -31.20 -13.20
C LEU A 106 -2.25 -32.51 -13.88
N SER A 107 -2.59 -33.57 -13.11
CA SER A 107 -3.17 -34.81 -13.65
C SER A 107 -4.69 -34.70 -13.90
N THR A 108 -5.33 -33.58 -13.51
CA THR A 108 -6.76 -33.33 -13.80
C THR A 108 -6.94 -32.75 -15.21
N PRO A 109 -8.10 -32.94 -15.87
CA PRO A 109 -8.35 -32.41 -17.21
C PRO A 109 -8.68 -30.90 -17.21
N VAL A 110 -7.99 -30.12 -16.37
CA VAL A 110 -8.15 -28.67 -16.25
C VAL A 110 -7.02 -27.95 -16.99
N SER A 111 -7.36 -26.88 -17.70
CA SER A 111 -6.34 -26.09 -18.40
C SER A 111 -5.37 -25.45 -17.39
N ARG A 112 -4.08 -25.46 -17.72
CA ARG A 112 -3.01 -24.92 -16.86
C ARG A 112 -3.17 -23.41 -16.58
N ALA A 113 -3.74 -22.67 -17.52
CA ALA A 113 -4.07 -21.27 -17.33
C ALA A 113 -5.10 -21.05 -16.23
N VAL A 114 -6.12 -21.93 -16.14
CA VAL A 114 -7.14 -21.86 -15.08
C VAL A 114 -6.52 -22.13 -13.71
N ILE A 115 -5.56 -23.04 -13.61
CA ILE A 115 -4.85 -23.33 -12.35
C ILE A 115 -4.09 -22.07 -11.86
N ILE A 116 -3.44 -21.36 -12.77
CA ILE A 116 -2.71 -20.13 -12.44
C ILE A 116 -3.68 -19.01 -12.07
N LEU A 117 -4.72 -18.80 -12.90
CA LEU A 117 -5.72 -17.77 -12.66
C LEU A 117 -6.46 -17.97 -11.34
N SER A 118 -6.77 -19.21 -10.96
CA SER A 118 -7.41 -19.49 -9.67
C SER A 118 -6.53 -19.10 -8.48
N LYS A 119 -5.20 -19.30 -8.59
CA LYS A 119 -4.25 -18.84 -7.57
C LYS A 119 -4.12 -17.32 -7.52
N VAL A 120 -4.04 -16.67 -8.68
CA VAL A 120 -4.03 -15.20 -8.79
C VAL A 120 -5.29 -14.63 -8.15
N PHE A 121 -6.46 -15.15 -8.50
CA PHE A 121 -7.73 -14.70 -7.97
C PHE A 121 -7.85 -14.91 -6.45
N SER A 122 -7.43 -16.08 -5.96
CA SER A 122 -7.38 -16.37 -4.52
C SER A 122 -6.45 -15.41 -3.76
N ALA A 123 -5.27 -15.09 -4.32
CA ALA A 123 -4.34 -14.12 -3.76
C ALA A 123 -4.95 -12.71 -3.71
N THR A 124 -5.61 -12.30 -4.80
CA THR A 124 -6.28 -11.00 -4.92
C THR A 124 -7.40 -10.84 -3.89
N LEU A 125 -8.30 -11.83 -3.77
CA LEU A 125 -9.38 -11.80 -2.78
C LEU A 125 -8.84 -11.72 -1.35
N ARG A 126 -7.79 -12.47 -1.05
CA ARG A 126 -7.13 -12.43 0.26
C ARG A 126 -6.54 -11.06 0.55
N SER A 127 -5.88 -10.44 -0.44
CA SER A 127 -5.32 -9.09 -0.31
C SER A 127 -6.40 -8.03 -0.11
N MET A 128 -7.51 -8.12 -0.84
CA MET A 128 -8.64 -7.20 -0.69
C MET A 128 -9.26 -7.31 0.71
N PHE A 129 -9.43 -8.53 1.20
CA PHE A 129 -9.94 -8.76 2.56
C PHE A 129 -9.00 -8.19 3.63
N GLN A 130 -7.68 -8.38 3.49
CA GLN A 130 -6.70 -7.82 4.42
C GLN A 130 -6.65 -6.29 4.34
N ALA A 131 -6.73 -5.72 3.14
CA ALA A 131 -6.82 -4.27 2.94
C ALA A 131 -8.04 -3.67 3.65
N SER A 132 -9.19 -4.37 3.61
CA SER A 132 -10.40 -3.95 4.35
C SER A 132 -10.16 -3.93 5.86
N ILE A 133 -9.44 -4.92 6.41
CA ILE A 133 -9.11 -4.95 7.83
C ILE A 133 -8.20 -3.76 8.21
N ILE A 134 -7.20 -3.43 7.39
CA ILE A 134 -6.33 -2.28 7.67
C ILE A 134 -7.14 -0.98 7.65
N LEU A 135 -8.05 -0.82 6.68
CA LEU A 135 -8.93 0.35 6.63
C LEU A 135 -9.82 0.46 7.88
N LEU A 136 -10.38 -0.66 8.34
CA LEU A 136 -11.20 -0.71 9.56
C LEU A 136 -10.38 -0.37 10.82
N ILE A 137 -9.13 -0.82 10.90
CA ILE A 137 -8.24 -0.50 12.01
C ILE A 137 -7.80 0.98 11.97
N ALA A 138 -7.65 1.56 10.78
CA ALA A 138 -7.25 2.95 10.63
C ALA A 138 -8.31 3.93 11.18
N ILE A 139 -9.61 3.59 11.11
CA ILE A 139 -10.71 4.44 11.58
C ILE A 139 -10.54 4.83 13.07
N PRO A 140 -10.43 3.89 14.02
CA PRO A 140 -10.26 4.24 15.44
C PRO A 140 -8.90 4.89 15.74
N LEU A 141 -7.91 4.77 14.85
CA LEU A 141 -6.62 5.44 14.98
C LEU A 141 -6.62 6.90 14.51
N GLY A 142 -7.75 7.40 13.99
CA GLY A 142 -7.89 8.79 13.56
C GLY A 142 -7.81 8.99 12.05
N PHE A 143 -8.17 7.98 11.26
CA PHE A 143 -8.32 8.11 9.82
C PHE A 143 -9.44 9.11 9.50
N GLN A 144 -9.09 10.14 8.73
CA GLN A 144 -10.03 11.17 8.27
C GLN A 144 -10.25 11.01 6.78
N VAL A 145 -11.51 11.00 6.38
CA VAL A 145 -11.92 10.99 4.97
C VAL A 145 -11.95 12.42 4.44
N GLY A 146 -11.58 12.60 3.17
CA GLY A 146 -11.65 13.91 2.52
C GLY A 146 -13.09 14.31 2.15
N LEU A 147 -13.29 15.56 1.79
CA LEU A 147 -14.61 16.10 1.41
C LEU A 147 -15.16 15.48 0.12
N ALA A 148 -14.29 15.02 -0.77
CA ALA A 148 -14.68 14.36 -2.01
C ALA A 148 -15.09 12.87 -1.82
N PHE A 149 -14.98 12.34 -0.61
CA PHE A 149 -15.31 10.95 -0.32
C PHE A 149 -16.80 10.66 -0.54
N THR A 150 -17.06 9.61 -1.27
CA THR A 150 -18.40 9.04 -1.48
C THR A 150 -18.36 7.54 -1.22
N PRO A 151 -19.49 6.88 -0.88
CA PRO A 151 -19.51 5.42 -0.75
C PRO A 151 -19.03 4.69 -2.02
N LEU A 152 -19.23 5.30 -3.20
CA LEU A 152 -18.72 4.79 -4.48
C LEU A 152 -17.18 4.83 -4.55
N SER A 153 -16.52 5.74 -3.85
CA SER A 153 -15.06 5.81 -3.75
C SER A 153 -14.45 4.51 -3.21
N ILE A 154 -15.16 3.81 -2.33
CA ILE A 154 -14.72 2.52 -1.81
C ILE A 154 -14.61 1.49 -2.96
N LEU A 155 -15.55 1.45 -3.88
CA LEU A 155 -15.48 0.57 -5.06
C LEU A 155 -14.28 0.94 -5.94
N GLY A 156 -13.99 2.23 -6.10
CA GLY A 156 -12.78 2.69 -6.80
C GLY A 156 -11.50 2.19 -6.13
N VAL A 157 -11.41 2.31 -4.80
CA VAL A 157 -10.26 1.79 -4.04
C VAL A 157 -10.09 0.28 -4.26
N PHE A 158 -11.18 -0.48 -4.18
CA PHE A 158 -11.13 -1.92 -4.43
C PHE A 158 -10.77 -2.26 -5.87
N ALA A 159 -11.16 -1.44 -6.86
CA ALA A 159 -10.74 -1.59 -8.24
C ALA A 159 -9.21 -1.41 -8.40
N PHE A 160 -8.62 -0.38 -7.78
CA PHE A 160 -7.15 -0.23 -7.74
C PHE A 160 -6.47 -1.43 -7.10
N LEU A 161 -6.97 -1.87 -5.93
CA LEU A 161 -6.43 -3.04 -5.25
C LEU A 161 -6.54 -4.30 -6.09
N PHE A 162 -7.66 -4.50 -6.76
CA PHE A 162 -7.87 -5.64 -7.65
C PHE A 162 -6.82 -5.65 -8.77
N LEU A 163 -6.66 -4.53 -9.49
CA LEU A 163 -5.73 -4.42 -10.60
C LEU A 163 -4.28 -4.68 -10.16
N ILE A 164 -3.82 -3.99 -9.12
CA ILE A 164 -2.43 -4.15 -8.66
C ILE A 164 -2.16 -5.55 -8.12
N CYS A 165 -3.12 -6.14 -7.38
CA CYS A 165 -2.98 -7.49 -6.83
C CYS A 165 -2.96 -8.56 -7.93
N VAL A 166 -3.76 -8.44 -8.97
CA VAL A 166 -3.76 -9.36 -10.12
C VAL A 166 -2.41 -9.30 -10.83
N GLY A 167 -1.88 -8.11 -11.11
CA GLY A 167 -0.57 -7.93 -11.75
C GLY A 167 0.57 -8.51 -10.90
N LEU A 168 0.65 -8.11 -9.64
CA LEU A 168 1.71 -8.57 -8.73
C LEU A 168 1.63 -10.07 -8.44
N SER A 169 0.43 -10.62 -8.20
CA SER A 169 0.26 -12.06 -7.98
C SER A 169 0.73 -12.87 -9.18
N SER A 170 0.39 -12.42 -10.39
CA SER A 170 0.82 -13.08 -11.63
C SER A 170 2.34 -13.07 -11.77
N LEU A 171 2.99 -11.95 -11.47
CA LEU A 171 4.44 -11.81 -11.47
C LEU A 171 5.09 -12.77 -10.45
N PHE A 172 4.64 -12.73 -9.19
CA PHE A 172 5.23 -13.55 -8.15
C PHE A 172 4.99 -15.06 -8.37
N ILE A 173 3.84 -15.44 -8.88
CA ILE A 173 3.56 -16.85 -9.26
C ILE A 173 4.50 -17.28 -10.40
N ALA A 174 4.69 -16.44 -11.43
CA ALA A 174 5.57 -16.76 -12.56
C ALA A 174 7.04 -16.93 -12.14
N ILE A 175 7.53 -16.10 -11.21
CA ILE A 175 8.88 -16.22 -10.66
C ILE A 175 9.01 -17.52 -9.86
N ASN A 176 8.01 -17.83 -9.04
CA ASN A 176 8.06 -18.94 -8.10
C ASN A 176 7.82 -20.31 -8.73
N ILE A 177 7.10 -20.37 -9.86
CA ILE A 177 6.76 -21.65 -10.51
C ILE A 177 7.98 -22.45 -10.97
N ARG A 178 9.11 -21.78 -11.21
CA ARG A 178 10.38 -22.40 -11.59
C ARG A 178 11.21 -22.87 -10.41
N SER A 179 10.95 -22.34 -9.23
CA SER A 179 11.80 -22.61 -8.08
C SER A 179 11.47 -23.92 -7.41
N THR A 180 12.51 -24.71 -7.13
CA THR A 180 12.43 -25.94 -6.33
C THR A 180 12.85 -25.71 -4.88
N ARG A 181 13.59 -24.64 -4.62
CA ARG A 181 14.06 -24.24 -3.29
C ARG A 181 13.25 -23.05 -2.79
N ILE A 182 13.08 -22.89 -1.49
CA ILE A 182 12.32 -21.79 -0.89
C ILE A 182 13.19 -20.52 -0.80
N GLU A 183 14.48 -20.68 -0.66
CA GLU A 183 15.43 -19.59 -0.42
C GLU A 183 15.52 -18.62 -1.62
N THR A 184 15.53 -19.16 -2.83
CA THR A 184 15.65 -18.35 -4.06
C THR A 184 14.44 -17.41 -4.27
N PRO A 185 13.18 -17.90 -4.21
CA PRO A 185 12.02 -16.99 -4.24
C PRO A 185 12.02 -15.95 -3.13
N MET A 186 12.39 -16.33 -1.90
CA MET A 186 12.47 -15.38 -0.80
C MET A 186 13.46 -14.26 -1.08
N ALA A 187 14.65 -14.59 -1.58
CA ALA A 187 15.66 -13.60 -1.93
C ALA A 187 15.16 -12.65 -3.04
N VAL A 188 14.56 -13.18 -4.11
CA VAL A 188 14.02 -12.38 -5.21
C VAL A 188 12.85 -11.50 -4.74
N MET A 189 11.97 -12.03 -3.91
CA MET A 189 10.84 -11.28 -3.35
C MET A 189 11.33 -10.12 -2.48
N ASN A 190 12.30 -10.33 -1.60
CA ASN A 190 12.86 -9.28 -0.78
C ASN A 190 13.59 -8.22 -1.61
N LEU A 191 14.31 -8.64 -2.66
CA LEU A 191 14.97 -7.72 -3.59
C LEU A 191 13.96 -6.83 -4.33
N LEU A 192 12.81 -7.35 -4.73
CA LEU A 192 11.76 -6.59 -5.40
C LEU A 192 10.93 -5.75 -4.42
N ASN A 193 10.71 -6.26 -3.21
CA ASN A 193 9.89 -5.58 -2.21
C ASN A 193 10.47 -4.24 -1.77
N LEU A 194 11.78 -4.17 -1.55
CA LEU A 194 12.44 -2.93 -1.11
C LEU A 194 12.22 -1.77 -2.10
N PRO A 195 12.54 -1.90 -3.42
CA PRO A 195 12.26 -0.83 -4.37
C PRO A 195 10.77 -0.53 -4.52
N LEU A 196 9.92 -1.56 -4.61
CA LEU A 196 8.48 -1.35 -4.77
C LEU A 196 7.87 -0.58 -3.59
N THR A 197 8.34 -0.84 -2.37
CA THR A 197 7.80 -0.18 -1.17
C THR A 197 8.41 1.21 -0.96
N PHE A 198 9.74 1.31 -0.91
CA PHE A 198 10.42 2.56 -0.55
C PHE A 198 10.52 3.56 -1.71
N ALA A 199 10.59 3.09 -2.94
CA ALA A 199 10.46 3.93 -4.12
C ALA A 199 8.99 4.00 -4.57
N SER A 200 8.09 4.29 -3.65
CA SER A 200 6.68 4.55 -3.87
C SER A 200 6.19 5.67 -2.96
N SER A 201 5.02 6.19 -3.24
CA SER A 201 4.40 7.21 -2.39
C SER A 201 3.83 6.68 -1.07
N ALA A 202 4.18 5.45 -0.64
CA ALA A 202 3.60 4.84 0.56
C ALA A 202 3.90 5.62 1.85
N PHE A 203 5.16 5.99 2.06
CA PHE A 203 5.63 6.64 3.28
C PHE A 203 5.80 8.15 3.13
N PHE A 204 6.23 8.60 1.95
CA PHE A 204 6.50 10.01 1.67
C PHE A 204 5.95 10.40 0.30
N PRO A 205 5.52 11.67 0.11
CA PRO A 205 5.15 12.19 -1.20
C PRO A 205 6.34 12.16 -2.17
N ILE A 206 6.07 11.84 -3.44
CA ILE A 206 7.13 11.71 -4.47
C ILE A 206 7.91 13.01 -4.64
N ASP A 207 7.22 14.15 -4.57
CA ASP A 207 7.81 15.48 -4.76
C ASP A 207 8.87 15.85 -3.71
N ARG A 208 8.88 15.15 -2.57
CA ARG A 208 9.86 15.36 -1.48
C ARG A 208 11.03 14.37 -1.53
N MET A 209 11.04 13.46 -2.50
CA MET A 209 12.12 12.49 -2.68
C MET A 209 13.29 13.11 -3.45
N PRO A 210 14.53 12.60 -3.29
CA PRO A 210 15.66 12.92 -4.16
C PRO A 210 15.33 12.60 -5.64
N GLY A 211 15.86 13.39 -6.59
CA GLY A 211 15.48 13.31 -8.01
C GLY A 211 15.65 11.90 -8.64
N TRP A 212 16.70 11.17 -8.28
CA TRP A 212 16.89 9.79 -8.74
C TRP A 212 15.79 8.84 -8.23
N LEU A 213 15.32 9.05 -6.98
CA LEU A 213 14.27 8.24 -6.39
C LEU A 213 12.89 8.62 -6.96
N GLN A 214 12.67 9.91 -7.28
CA GLN A 214 11.46 10.36 -7.97
C GLN A 214 11.29 9.65 -9.31
N ALA A 215 12.38 9.50 -10.10
CA ALA A 215 12.32 8.81 -11.38
C ALA A 215 11.87 7.34 -11.21
N VAL A 216 12.37 6.64 -10.19
CA VAL A 216 11.95 5.27 -9.87
C VAL A 216 10.51 5.22 -9.36
N ALA A 217 10.12 6.15 -8.48
CA ALA A 217 8.78 6.23 -7.92
C ALA A 217 7.72 6.52 -8.99
N ASN A 218 8.05 7.35 -9.98
CA ASN A 218 7.18 7.65 -11.13
C ASN A 218 7.05 6.49 -12.12
N ALA A 219 7.96 5.52 -12.11
CA ALA A 219 7.83 4.29 -12.87
C ALA A 219 7.12 3.18 -12.08
N ASN A 220 6.92 3.37 -10.78
CA ASN A 220 6.41 2.34 -9.87
C ASN A 220 4.87 2.29 -9.90
N PRO A 221 4.24 1.16 -10.30
CA PRO A 221 2.78 1.03 -10.33
C PRO A 221 2.12 1.17 -8.96
N LEU A 222 2.86 0.85 -7.88
CA LEU A 222 2.37 1.01 -6.53
C LEU A 222 2.13 2.49 -6.19
N SER A 223 2.96 3.41 -6.70
CA SER A 223 2.78 4.86 -6.52
C SER A 223 1.46 5.34 -7.12
N TYR A 224 1.14 4.91 -8.33
CA TYR A 224 -0.14 5.27 -8.99
C TYR A 224 -1.34 4.69 -8.27
N THR A 225 -1.23 3.46 -7.78
CA THR A 225 -2.26 2.81 -6.97
C THR A 225 -2.52 3.61 -5.69
N ILE A 226 -1.46 3.98 -4.96
CA ILE A 226 -1.58 4.73 -3.70
C ILE A 226 -2.14 6.13 -3.93
N ASN A 227 -1.63 6.84 -4.94
CA ASN A 227 -2.09 8.19 -5.26
C ASN A 227 -3.55 8.19 -5.71
N GLY A 228 -3.99 7.20 -6.50
CA GLY A 228 -5.39 7.04 -6.88
C GLY A 228 -6.30 6.74 -5.70
N MET A 229 -5.87 5.86 -4.81
CA MET A 229 -6.62 5.58 -3.58
C MET A 229 -6.69 6.80 -2.65
N ARG A 230 -5.61 7.62 -2.58
CA ARG A 230 -5.62 8.87 -1.81
C ARG A 230 -6.61 9.89 -2.37
N GLN A 231 -6.67 10.06 -3.69
CA GLN A 231 -7.66 10.95 -4.31
C GLN A 231 -9.09 10.55 -3.94
N LEU A 232 -9.37 9.24 -3.86
CA LEU A 232 -10.70 8.72 -3.56
C LEU A 232 -11.07 8.76 -2.07
N LEU A 233 -10.07 8.67 -1.16
CA LEU A 233 -10.31 8.53 0.27
C LEU A 233 -10.05 9.79 1.08
N ILE A 234 -9.03 10.58 0.70
CA ILE A 234 -8.47 11.62 1.58
C ILE A 234 -8.55 13.00 0.95
N ASN A 235 -8.47 13.13 -0.38
CA ASN A 235 -8.43 14.43 -1.01
C ASN A 235 -9.80 15.13 -0.96
N ASP A 236 -9.78 16.44 -0.87
CA ASP A 236 -10.99 17.25 -0.89
C ASP A 236 -11.55 17.47 -2.29
N THR A 237 -10.73 17.25 -3.32
CA THR A 237 -11.10 17.33 -4.74
C THR A 237 -10.57 16.14 -5.50
N ILE A 238 -11.34 15.64 -6.46
CA ILE A 238 -10.92 14.53 -7.35
C ILE A 238 -10.57 15.12 -8.71
N ASP A 239 -9.33 14.91 -9.14
CA ASP A 239 -8.93 15.13 -10.52
C ASP A 239 -9.23 13.86 -11.33
N TYR A 240 -10.36 13.88 -12.05
CA TYR A 240 -10.81 12.75 -12.84
C TYR A 240 -9.84 12.39 -13.98
N SER A 241 -9.10 13.37 -14.51
CA SER A 241 -8.12 13.14 -15.58
C SER A 241 -6.90 12.38 -15.05
N ALA A 242 -6.36 12.82 -13.91
CA ALA A 242 -5.28 12.14 -13.22
C ALA A 242 -5.71 10.76 -12.73
N LEU A 243 -6.93 10.63 -12.20
CA LEU A 243 -7.48 9.37 -11.72
C LEU A 243 -7.64 8.34 -12.87
N ALA A 244 -8.16 8.78 -14.03
CA ALA A 244 -8.29 7.93 -15.21
C ALA A 244 -6.91 7.47 -15.72
N PHE A 245 -5.92 8.36 -15.75
CA PHE A 245 -4.55 8.01 -16.11
C PHE A 245 -3.96 6.97 -15.15
N GLN A 246 -4.17 7.12 -13.84
CA GLN A 246 -3.69 6.17 -12.82
C GLN A 246 -4.34 4.79 -12.99
N TYR A 247 -5.64 4.72 -13.25
CA TYR A 247 -6.33 3.47 -13.55
C TYR A 247 -5.80 2.81 -14.82
N ALA A 248 -5.60 3.59 -15.89
CA ALA A 248 -5.06 3.10 -17.15
C ALA A 248 -3.65 2.54 -16.96
N TYR A 249 -2.79 3.25 -16.25
CA TYR A 249 -1.41 2.81 -15.97
C TYR A 249 -1.37 1.50 -15.20
N VAL A 250 -2.11 1.42 -14.09
CA VAL A 250 -2.17 0.21 -13.25
C VAL A 250 -2.86 -0.94 -14.01
N GLY A 251 -3.87 -0.65 -14.81
CA GLY A 251 -4.57 -1.63 -15.65
C GLY A 251 -3.67 -2.23 -16.73
N ILE A 252 -2.91 -1.39 -17.44
CA ILE A 252 -1.92 -1.85 -18.44
C ILE A 252 -0.84 -2.69 -17.76
N PHE A 253 -0.31 -2.23 -16.64
CA PHE A 253 0.66 -2.98 -15.84
C PHE A 253 0.11 -4.36 -15.43
N ALA A 254 -1.11 -4.42 -14.90
CA ALA A 254 -1.77 -5.67 -14.54
C ALA A 254 -1.96 -6.60 -15.74
N ALA A 255 -2.42 -6.08 -16.86
CA ALA A 255 -2.64 -6.86 -18.08
C ALA A 255 -1.32 -7.44 -18.65
N VAL A 256 -0.27 -6.62 -18.70
CA VAL A 256 1.06 -7.04 -19.17
C VAL A 256 1.64 -8.13 -18.27
N LEU A 257 1.64 -7.92 -16.95
CA LEU A 257 2.19 -8.91 -16.01
C LEU A 257 1.37 -10.19 -15.96
N THR A 258 0.05 -10.09 -16.06
CA THR A 258 -0.82 -11.28 -16.09
C THR A 258 -0.57 -12.09 -17.36
N THR A 259 -0.45 -11.44 -18.51
CA THR A 259 -0.13 -12.11 -19.77
C THR A 259 1.24 -12.78 -19.71
N ILE A 260 2.27 -12.07 -19.26
CA ILE A 260 3.62 -12.63 -19.06
C ILE A 260 3.56 -13.81 -18.08
N GLY A 261 2.87 -13.64 -16.95
CA GLY A 261 2.73 -14.66 -15.92
C GLY A 261 2.09 -15.94 -16.45
N ILE A 262 0.99 -15.82 -17.20
CA ILE A 262 0.30 -16.95 -17.81
C ILE A 262 1.21 -17.64 -18.86
N VAL A 263 1.81 -16.89 -19.77
CA VAL A 263 2.66 -17.42 -20.85
C VAL A 263 3.88 -18.16 -20.29
N LEU A 264 4.58 -17.55 -19.32
CA LEU A 264 5.75 -18.17 -18.70
C LEU A 264 5.38 -19.43 -17.94
N SER A 265 4.29 -19.38 -17.18
CA SER A 265 3.81 -20.54 -16.40
C SER A 265 3.30 -21.65 -17.32
N TRP A 266 2.60 -21.31 -18.39
CA TRP A 266 2.12 -22.30 -19.36
C TRP A 266 3.28 -23.00 -20.07
N ARG A 267 4.29 -22.24 -20.54
CA ARG A 267 5.49 -22.82 -21.16
C ARG A 267 6.27 -23.73 -20.22
N TYR A 268 6.30 -23.41 -18.93
CA TYR A 268 7.01 -24.20 -17.95
C TYR A 268 6.26 -25.49 -17.56
N LEU A 269 4.95 -25.42 -17.44
CA LEU A 269 4.12 -26.58 -17.07
C LEU A 269 3.90 -27.55 -18.25
N ASN A 270 4.23 -27.16 -19.50
CA ASN A 270 4.15 -28.00 -20.68
C ASN A 270 5.45 -28.78 -20.98
N LYS A 271 6.52 -28.50 -20.23
CA LYS A 271 7.77 -29.27 -20.27
C LYS A 271 7.76 -30.36 -19.23
#